data_2022d0a52b13d4c142bc84693b5d07ae
#
_entry.id   2022d0a52b13d4c142bc84693b5d07ae
#
_cell.length_a   1.000
_cell.length_b   1.000
_cell.length_c   1.000
_cell.angle_alpha   90.00
_cell.angle_beta   90.00
_cell.angle_gamma   90.00
#
_symmetry.space_group_name_H-M   'P 1'
#
loop_
_entity.id
_entity.type
_entity.pdbx_description
1 polymer ?
#
loop_
_entity_poly.entity_id
_entity_poly.type
_entity_poly.pdbx_seq_one_letter_code
_entity_poly.pdbx_strand_id
1 'polypeptide(L)' 'MARPAPGADRSVAVLDLLASHPDERFTLSEVARRCDLNKATAHALLSALAYHGVLLRHPAEKRYSLGP' A
#
# COMPACT_ATOMS: atom_id res chain seq x y z
N MET A 1 18.26 -19.93 4.72
CA MET A 1 16.94 -19.32 4.93
C MET A 1 17.05 -17.81 4.83
N ALA A 2 16.16 -17.21 4.07
CA ALA A 2 16.20 -15.76 3.90
C ALA A 2 15.78 -15.05 5.19
N ARG A 3 16.44 -13.93 5.49
CA ARG A 3 16.05 -13.09 6.61
C ARG A 3 14.85 -12.23 6.24
N PRO A 4 13.98 -11.92 7.18
CA PRO A 4 12.94 -10.94 6.94
C PRO A 4 13.55 -9.61 6.52
N ALA A 5 12.94 -8.95 5.57
CA ALA A 5 13.32 -7.61 5.13
C ALA A 5 12.15 -6.68 5.47
N PRO A 6 12.22 -5.92 6.58
CA PRO A 6 11.04 -5.16 7.04
C PRO A 6 10.42 -4.26 5.98
N GLY A 7 11.24 -3.59 5.17
CA GLY A 7 10.71 -2.75 4.09
C GLY A 7 9.99 -3.56 3.03
N ALA A 8 10.56 -4.69 2.62
CA ALA A 8 9.95 -5.56 1.63
C ALA A 8 8.68 -6.23 2.20
N ASP A 9 8.75 -6.69 3.45
CA ASP A 9 7.60 -7.31 4.10
C ASP A 9 6.43 -6.34 4.22
N ARG A 10 6.69 -5.09 4.54
CA ARG A 10 5.67 -4.05 4.63
C ARG A 10 5.05 -3.77 3.26
N SER A 11 5.88 -3.72 2.22
CA SER A 11 5.39 -3.53 0.85
C SER A 11 4.50 -4.68 0.42
N VAL A 12 4.90 -5.91 0.72
CA VAL A 12 4.11 -7.10 0.41
C VAL A 12 2.78 -7.07 1.16
N ALA A 13 2.79 -6.67 2.44
CA ALA A 13 1.56 -6.57 3.22
C ALA A 13 0.58 -5.58 2.60
N VAL A 14 1.07 -4.44 2.13
CA VAL A 14 0.23 -3.44 1.44
C VAL A 14 -0.34 -4.02 0.14
N LEU A 15 0.49 -4.67 -0.65
CA LEU A 15 0.05 -5.29 -1.91
C LEU A 15 -0.98 -6.39 -1.66
N ASP A 16 -0.76 -7.21 -0.64
CA ASP A 16 -1.71 -8.26 -0.25
C ASP A 16 -3.05 -7.68 0.13
N LEU A 17 -3.05 -6.60 0.91
CA LEU A 17 -4.28 -5.94 1.31
C LEU A 17 -5.09 -5.50 0.08
N LEU A 18 -4.44 -4.82 -0.86
CA LEU A 18 -5.11 -4.32 -2.04
C LEU A 18 -5.51 -5.45 -2.99
N ALA A 19 -4.66 -6.46 -3.13
CA ALA A 19 -4.95 -7.61 -4.00
C ALA A 19 -6.10 -8.46 -3.47
N SER A 20 -6.26 -8.54 -2.15
CA SER A 20 -7.35 -9.29 -1.52
C SER A 20 -8.70 -8.56 -1.63
N HIS A 21 -8.69 -7.30 -1.99
CA HIS A 21 -9.90 -6.47 -2.09
C HIS A 21 -9.87 -5.70 -3.41
N PRO A 22 -9.93 -6.41 -4.56
CA PRO A 22 -9.70 -5.78 -5.87
C PRO A 22 -10.73 -4.73 -6.26
N ASP A 23 -11.91 -4.78 -5.65
CA ASP A 23 -12.98 -3.82 -5.95
C ASP A 23 -13.00 -2.63 -4.99
N GLU A 24 -12.05 -2.58 -4.07
CA GLU A 24 -12.00 -1.51 -3.06
C GLU A 24 -10.83 -0.58 -3.30
N ARG A 25 -11.01 0.67 -2.86
CA ARG A 25 -9.97 1.68 -2.83
C ARG A 25 -9.75 2.10 -1.39
N PHE A 26 -8.50 2.23 -0.99
CA PHE A 26 -8.14 2.46 0.40
C PHE A 26 -7.49 3.83 0.58
N THR A 27 -7.87 4.52 1.66
CA THR A 27 -7.17 5.75 2.05
C THR A 27 -5.85 5.40 2.72
N LEU A 28 -4.96 6.37 2.81
CA LEU A 28 -3.70 6.22 3.55
C LEU A 28 -3.95 5.73 4.97
N SER A 29 -4.92 6.32 5.66
CA SER A 29 -5.24 5.96 7.05
C SER A 29 -5.72 4.52 7.16
N GLU A 30 -6.53 4.07 6.21
CA GLU A 30 -7.00 2.68 6.20
C GLU A 30 -5.85 1.70 5.98
N VAL A 31 -4.95 2.00 5.04
CA VAL A 31 -3.78 1.16 4.80
C VAL A 31 -2.89 1.10 6.03
N ALA A 32 -2.62 2.24 6.64
CA ALA A 32 -1.79 2.31 7.83
C ALA A 32 -2.37 1.47 8.96
N ARG A 33 -3.67 1.58 9.20
CA ARG A 33 -4.34 0.83 10.26
C ARG A 33 -4.35 -0.66 9.98
N ARG A 34 -4.71 -1.05 8.76
CA ARG A 34 -4.84 -2.48 8.42
C ARG A 34 -3.51 -3.20 8.32
N CYS A 35 -2.46 -2.49 7.97
CA CYS A 35 -1.12 -3.07 7.86
C CYS A 35 -0.27 -2.81 9.09
N ASP A 36 -0.85 -2.21 10.13
CA ASP A 36 -0.16 -1.89 11.37
C ASP A 36 1.09 -1.05 11.12
N LEU A 37 0.92 0.02 10.34
CA LEU A 37 2.00 0.95 10.02
C LEU A 37 1.66 2.33 10.54
N ASN A 38 2.69 3.12 10.84
CA ASN A 38 2.44 4.54 11.07
C ASN A 38 2.18 5.23 9.72
N LYS A 39 1.57 6.41 9.78
CA LYS A 39 1.17 7.12 8.56
C LYS A 39 2.35 7.51 7.68
N ALA A 40 3.47 7.89 8.28
CA ALA A 40 4.66 8.27 7.52
C ALA A 40 5.19 7.09 6.71
N THR A 41 5.29 5.91 7.31
CA THR A 41 5.73 4.70 6.63
C THR A 41 4.74 4.30 5.54
N ALA A 42 3.45 4.32 5.85
CA ALA A 42 2.42 3.99 4.87
C ALA A 42 2.45 4.95 3.68
N HIS A 43 2.62 6.24 3.95
CA HIS A 43 2.71 7.24 2.89
C HIS A 43 3.93 7.00 1.99
N ALA A 44 5.08 6.70 2.59
CA ALA A 44 6.30 6.44 1.84
C ALA A 44 6.14 5.20 0.94
N LEU A 45 5.56 4.12 1.48
CA LEU A 45 5.33 2.90 0.72
C LEU A 45 4.34 3.12 -0.41
N LEU A 46 3.20 3.73 -0.12
CA LEU A 46 2.17 3.98 -1.13
C LEU A 46 2.69 4.89 -2.24
N SER A 47 3.43 5.94 -1.87
CA SER A 47 4.00 6.86 -2.84
C SER A 47 5.01 6.17 -3.75
N ALA A 48 5.88 5.34 -3.20
CA ALA A 48 6.87 4.60 -3.98
C ALA A 48 6.20 3.60 -4.92
N LEU A 49 5.23 2.84 -4.42
CA LEU A 49 4.52 1.86 -5.23
C LEU A 49 3.71 2.52 -6.35
N ALA A 50 3.09 3.66 -6.06
CA ALA A 50 2.37 4.42 -7.08
C ALA A 50 3.32 5.01 -8.12
N TYR A 51 4.49 5.49 -7.69
CA TYR A 51 5.50 6.01 -8.59
C TYR A 51 5.96 4.97 -9.60
N HIS A 52 6.11 3.73 -9.16
CA HIS A 52 6.53 2.62 -10.01
C HIS A 52 5.37 1.98 -10.79
N GLY A 53 4.18 2.51 -10.67
CA GLY A 53 3.02 2.00 -11.41
C GLY A 53 2.40 0.72 -10.84
N VAL A 54 2.87 0.26 -9.67
CA VAL A 54 2.31 -0.92 -9.02
C VAL A 54 0.94 -0.63 -8.43
N LEU A 55 0.77 0.59 -7.93
CA LEU A 55 -0.51 1.07 -7.42
C LEU A 55 -1.00 2.25 -8.25
N LEU A 56 -2.31 2.44 -8.24
CA LEU A 56 -2.95 3.63 -8.79
C LEU A 56 -3.36 4.55 -7.65
N ARG A 57 -3.05 5.81 -7.79
CA ARG A 57 -3.52 6.82 -6.87
C ARG A 57 -4.73 7.52 -7.51
N HIS A 58 -5.78 7.66 -6.74
CA HIS A 58 -7.00 8.36 -7.13
C HIS A 58 -7.05 9.70 -6.39
N PRO A 59 -6.48 10.79 -6.95
CA PRO A 59 -6.28 12.03 -6.20
C PRO A 59 -7.58 12.67 -5.71
N ALA A 60 -8.63 12.61 -6.51
CA ALA A 60 -9.91 13.23 -6.15
C ALA A 60 -10.53 12.56 -4.92
N GLU A 61 -10.36 11.24 -4.79
CA GLU A 61 -10.87 10.47 -3.67
C GLU A 61 -9.85 10.32 -2.55
N LYS A 62 -8.59 10.66 -2.80
CA LYS A 62 -7.45 10.44 -1.90
C LYS A 62 -7.36 8.98 -1.49
N ARG A 63 -7.50 8.08 -2.45
CA ARG A 63 -7.49 6.63 -2.25
C ARG A 63 -6.51 5.96 -3.19
N TYR A 64 -6.18 4.73 -2.86
CA TYR A 64 -5.25 3.91 -3.64
C TYR A 64 -5.90 2.58 -3.99
N SER A 65 -5.52 2.03 -5.14
CA SER A 65 -5.93 0.69 -5.56
C SER A 65 -4.77 0.02 -6.29
N LEU A 66 -4.91 -1.30 -6.50
CA LEU A 66 -3.89 -2.04 -7.22
C LEU A 66 -3.84 -1.57 -8.67
N GLY A 67 -2.64 -1.42 -9.22
CA GLY A 67 -2.44 -1.04 -10.61
C GLY A 67 -2.76 -2.18 -11.57
N PRO A 68 -2.80 -1.87 -12.88
CA PRO A 68 -3.09 -2.90 -13.89
C PRO A 68 -1.96 -3.93 -14.01
#